data_67a044ef79b29fed9753dbbdc6925178
#
_entry.id   67a044ef79b29fed9753dbbdc6925178
#
_cell.length_a   1.000
_cell.length_b   1.000
_cell.length_c   1.000
_cell.angle_alpha   90.00
_cell.angle_beta   90.00
_cell.angle_gamma   90.00
#
_symmetry.space_group_name_H-M   'P 1'
#
loop_
_entity.id
_entity.type
_entity.pdbx_description
1 polymer ?
#
loop_
_entity_poly.entity_id
_entity_poly.type
_entity_poly.pdbx_seq_one_letter_code
_entity_poly.pdbx_strand_id
1 'polypeptide(L)'
;PLPGTANVDFAIFPPRWIVAEHTFRPPWFHRNMMNEFMGLILGQYDAKAEGFLPGGASLHNCMSGHGPDAETFERANKADLKPQYIGGTLAFMLETRLPVRPTRFALEEKILQHEYYECWQSLKKNFPGAG
;
A
#
# COMPACT_ATOMS: atom_id res chain seq x y z
N PRO A 1 -19.54 -19.53 0.13
CA PRO A 1 -19.09 -18.34 -0.60
C PRO A 1 -20.25 -17.80 -1.45
N LEU A 2 -20.40 -16.48 -1.51
CA LEU A 2 -21.39 -15.85 -2.36
C LEU A 2 -20.85 -15.92 -3.82
N PRO A 3 -21.65 -16.39 -4.79
CA PRO A 3 -21.22 -16.38 -6.19
C PRO A 3 -20.83 -14.96 -6.64
N GLY A 4 -19.73 -14.85 -7.39
CA GLY A 4 -19.20 -13.57 -7.88
C GLY A 4 -18.44 -12.73 -6.84
N THR A 5 -18.23 -13.23 -5.62
CA THR A 5 -17.46 -12.54 -4.59
C THR A 5 -16.11 -13.23 -4.40
N ALA A 6 -15.02 -12.50 -4.59
CA ALA A 6 -13.69 -13.01 -4.33
C ALA A 6 -13.50 -13.31 -2.82
N ASN A 7 -12.83 -14.42 -2.51
CA ASN A 7 -12.39 -14.74 -1.16
C ASN A 7 -10.95 -14.33 -0.93
N VAL A 8 -10.14 -14.42 -1.97
CA VAL A 8 -8.73 -14.02 -2.01
C VAL A 8 -8.43 -13.44 -3.38
N ASP A 9 -7.77 -12.31 -3.41
CA ASP A 9 -7.16 -11.75 -4.59
C ASP A 9 -5.64 -11.80 -4.47
N PHE A 10 -4.97 -12.06 -5.58
CA PHE A 10 -3.52 -12.06 -5.66
C PHE A 10 -3.06 -11.14 -6.79
N ALA A 11 -2.34 -10.10 -6.43
CA ALA A 11 -1.75 -9.16 -7.37
C ALA A 11 -0.22 -9.25 -7.36
N ILE A 12 0.38 -9.12 -8.53
CA ILE A 12 1.84 -9.04 -8.71
C ILE A 12 2.16 -7.71 -9.37
N PHE A 13 3.18 -7.03 -8.88
CA PHE A 13 3.67 -5.75 -9.38
C PHE A 13 5.09 -5.93 -9.95
N PRO A 14 5.20 -6.44 -11.19
CA PRO A 14 6.49 -6.56 -11.88
C PRO A 14 6.95 -5.21 -12.45
N PRO A 15 8.12 -5.15 -13.09
CA PRO A 15 8.50 -4.00 -13.89
C PRO A 15 7.39 -3.64 -14.88
N ARG A 16 7.00 -2.36 -14.92
CA ARG A 16 5.83 -1.93 -15.69
C ARG A 16 5.88 -0.46 -16.04
N TRP A 17 5.16 -0.10 -17.08
CA TRP A 17 4.80 1.27 -17.35
C TRP A 17 3.63 1.68 -16.45
N ILE A 18 3.80 2.78 -15.74
CA ILE A 18 2.66 3.45 -15.10
C ILE A 18 2.01 4.31 -16.16
N VAL A 19 0.74 4.02 -16.43
CA VAL A 19 -0.09 4.83 -17.32
C VAL A 19 -0.50 6.09 -16.56
N ALA A 20 0.43 7.03 -16.45
CA ALA A 20 0.28 8.22 -15.61
C ALA A 20 -0.16 9.45 -16.38
N GLU A 21 -0.30 9.34 -17.71
CA GLU A 21 -0.67 10.47 -18.56
C GLU A 21 -2.16 10.77 -18.39
N HIS A 22 -2.45 11.88 -17.75
CA HIS A 22 -3.78 12.45 -17.49
C HIS A 22 -4.66 11.76 -16.47
N THR A 23 -4.39 10.52 -16.06
CA THR A 23 -5.34 9.76 -15.25
C THR A 23 -4.80 9.21 -13.96
N PHE A 24 -3.51 8.81 -13.91
CA PHE A 24 -2.96 8.15 -12.74
C PHE A 24 -2.63 9.14 -11.63
N ARG A 25 -3.10 8.81 -10.46
CA ARG A 25 -2.64 9.35 -9.18
C ARG A 25 -2.46 8.18 -8.21
N PRO A 26 -1.57 8.31 -7.21
CA PRO A 26 -1.53 7.31 -6.17
C PRO A 26 -2.89 7.22 -5.50
N PRO A 27 -3.31 6.04 -5.03
CA PRO A 27 -4.57 5.92 -4.32
C PRO A 27 -4.60 6.89 -3.13
N TRP A 28 -5.77 7.37 -2.78
CA TRP A 28 -5.98 8.15 -1.57
C TRP A 28 -5.67 7.30 -0.34
N PHE A 29 -5.36 7.95 0.77
CA PHE A 29 -5.46 7.28 2.05
C PHE A 29 -6.89 6.78 2.22
N HIS A 30 -7.08 5.48 2.35
CA HIS A 30 -8.37 4.82 2.22
C HIS A 30 -8.54 3.66 3.19
N ARG A 31 -9.71 3.05 3.16
CA ARG A 31 -10.03 1.82 3.87
C ARG A 31 -10.52 0.80 2.86
N ASN A 32 -10.19 -0.44 3.10
CA ASN A 32 -10.64 -1.57 2.29
C ASN A 32 -11.50 -2.52 3.14
N MET A 33 -12.45 -3.17 2.50
CA MET A 33 -13.27 -4.24 3.09
C MET A 33 -12.48 -5.53 3.29
N MET A 34 -11.31 -5.65 2.69
CA MET A 34 -10.40 -6.79 2.81
C MET A 34 -9.19 -6.43 3.67
N ASN A 35 -8.59 -7.45 4.28
CA ASN A 35 -7.24 -7.35 4.78
C ASN A 35 -6.29 -7.36 3.58
N GLU A 36 -5.24 -6.60 3.64
CA GLU A 36 -4.25 -6.45 2.58
C GLU A 36 -2.87 -6.80 3.12
N PHE A 37 -2.30 -7.88 2.62
CA PHE A 37 -0.93 -8.28 2.95
C PHE A 37 -0.05 -8.04 1.75
N MET A 38 0.92 -7.16 1.89
CA MET A 38 1.83 -6.77 0.84
C MET A 38 3.27 -7.12 1.18
N GLY A 39 4.02 -7.65 0.21
CA GLY A 39 5.43 -7.98 0.36
C GLY A 39 6.27 -7.45 -0.80
N LEU A 40 7.50 -7.01 -0.48
CA LEU A 40 8.48 -6.60 -1.47
C LEU A 40 9.52 -7.71 -1.66
N ILE A 41 9.67 -8.19 -2.89
CA ILE A 41 10.63 -9.23 -3.25
C ILE A 41 11.93 -8.62 -3.74
N LEU A 42 11.84 -7.57 -4.56
CA LEU A 42 13.00 -6.96 -5.21
C LEU A 42 12.80 -5.45 -5.38
N GLY A 43 13.89 -4.69 -5.21
CA GLY A 43 13.95 -3.28 -5.53
C GLY A 43 13.23 -2.39 -4.54
N GLN A 44 12.48 -1.43 -5.05
CA GLN A 44 11.73 -0.45 -4.28
C GLN A 44 10.27 -0.42 -4.74
N TYR A 45 9.36 -0.26 -3.81
CA TYR A 45 7.95 -0.09 -4.11
C TYR A 45 7.60 1.38 -4.33
N ASP A 46 6.80 1.65 -5.35
CA ASP A 46 6.50 3.01 -5.81
C ASP A 46 5.65 3.86 -4.85
N ALA A 47 4.87 3.21 -3.98
CA ALA A 47 4.02 3.91 -3.02
C ALA A 47 4.72 4.25 -1.69
N LYS A 48 5.97 3.82 -1.50
CA LYS A 48 6.72 4.04 -0.26
C LYS A 48 8.20 4.20 -0.54
N ALA A 49 8.70 5.41 -0.26
CA ALA A 49 10.10 5.75 -0.55
C ALA A 49 11.10 5.07 0.38
N GLU A 50 10.74 4.86 1.64
CA GLU A 50 11.63 4.32 2.68
C GLU A 50 10.95 3.29 3.56
N GLY A 51 11.72 2.48 4.24
CA GLY A 51 11.24 1.55 5.26
C GLY A 51 10.55 0.27 4.75
N PHE A 52 10.37 0.11 3.44
CA PHE A 52 9.83 -1.10 2.82
C PHE A 52 10.90 -1.73 1.92
N LEU A 53 11.71 -2.59 2.52
CA LEU A 53 12.86 -3.21 1.88
C LEU A 53 12.52 -4.61 1.35
N PRO A 54 13.29 -5.15 0.40
CA PRO A 54 13.14 -6.55 -0.03
C PRO A 54 13.18 -7.52 1.15
N GLY A 55 12.21 -8.44 1.20
CA GLY A 55 11.95 -9.32 2.34
C GLY A 55 11.00 -8.73 3.39
N GLY A 56 10.71 -7.44 3.33
CA GLY A 56 9.73 -6.80 4.19
C GLY A 56 8.30 -7.02 3.73
N ALA A 57 7.37 -6.91 4.66
CA ALA A 57 5.95 -7.03 4.40
C ALA A 57 5.14 -6.08 5.29
N SER A 58 3.94 -5.74 4.87
CA SER A 58 2.96 -5.01 5.67
C SER A 58 1.62 -5.73 5.67
N LEU A 59 0.88 -5.62 6.76
CA LEU A 59 -0.48 -6.10 6.87
C LEU A 59 -1.39 -4.95 7.29
N HIS A 60 -2.34 -4.63 6.44
CA HIS A 60 -3.40 -3.67 6.71
C HIS A 60 -4.68 -4.46 6.98
N ASN A 61 -5.17 -4.40 8.19
CA ASN A 61 -6.40 -5.09 8.55
C ASN A 61 -7.62 -4.45 7.86
N CYS A 62 -8.65 -5.27 7.67
CA CYS A 62 -9.96 -4.81 7.19
C CYS A 62 -10.37 -3.51 7.89
N MET A 63 -10.76 -2.52 7.12
CA MET A 63 -11.18 -1.19 7.57
C MET A 63 -10.12 -0.34 8.28
N SER A 64 -8.87 -0.78 8.37
CA SER A 64 -7.77 0.08 8.78
C SER A 64 -7.45 1.10 7.69
N GLY A 65 -7.22 2.35 8.07
CA GLY A 65 -6.76 3.37 7.12
C GLY A 65 -5.33 3.10 6.68
N HIS A 66 -5.07 3.16 5.37
CA HIS A 66 -3.75 2.96 4.78
C HIS A 66 -3.65 3.62 3.39
N GLY A 67 -2.47 3.61 2.82
CA GLY A 67 -2.20 4.17 1.49
C GLY A 67 -0.72 4.55 1.35
N PRO A 68 -0.34 5.27 0.28
CA PRO A 68 0.97 5.86 0.16
C PRO A 68 1.30 6.72 1.37
N ASP A 69 2.58 6.77 1.74
CA ASP A 69 3.00 7.72 2.78
C ASP A 69 2.72 9.17 2.36
N ALA A 70 2.65 10.07 3.32
CA ALA A 70 2.25 11.44 3.06
C ALA A 70 3.20 12.17 2.10
N GLU A 71 4.49 11.92 2.19
CA GLU A 71 5.48 12.53 1.30
C GLU A 71 5.32 12.04 -0.14
N THR A 72 5.19 10.73 -0.32
CA THR A 72 4.97 10.12 -1.64
C THR A 72 3.66 10.63 -2.27
N PHE A 73 2.59 10.71 -1.47
CA PHE A 73 1.31 11.24 -1.92
C PHE A 73 1.41 12.69 -2.39
N GLU A 74 2.02 13.57 -1.58
CA GLU A 74 2.19 14.97 -1.92
C GLU A 74 3.08 15.17 -3.16
N ARG A 75 4.17 14.42 -3.26
CA ARG A 75 5.07 14.47 -4.42
C ARG A 75 4.35 14.04 -5.70
N ALA A 76 3.63 12.93 -5.66
CA ALA A 76 2.93 12.40 -6.81
C ALA A 76 1.76 13.30 -7.25
N ASN A 77 1.08 13.96 -6.32
CA ASN A 77 0.00 14.92 -6.66
C ASN A 77 0.51 16.19 -7.33
N LYS A 78 1.76 16.57 -7.08
CA LYS A 78 2.39 17.75 -7.68
C LYS A 78 3.19 17.44 -8.94
N ALA A 79 3.42 16.15 -9.22
CA ALA A 79 4.20 15.73 -10.37
C ALA A 79 3.49 16.08 -11.69
N ASP A 80 4.29 16.50 -12.67
CA ASP A 80 3.86 16.57 -14.06
C ASP A 80 3.67 15.13 -14.58
N LEU A 81 2.47 14.81 -15.03
CA LEU A 81 2.12 13.45 -15.43
C LEU A 81 2.76 13.11 -16.77
N LYS A 82 3.67 12.17 -16.73
CA LYS A 82 4.35 11.60 -17.91
C LYS A 82 4.37 10.08 -17.79
N PRO A 83 4.39 9.34 -18.91
CA PRO A 83 4.62 7.92 -18.88
C PRO A 83 5.92 7.61 -18.11
N GLN A 84 5.83 6.75 -17.11
CA GLN A 84 6.96 6.38 -16.27
C GLN A 84 7.10 4.86 -16.25
N TYR A 85 8.31 4.39 -16.53
CA TYR A 85 8.66 2.98 -16.38
C TYR A 85 9.23 2.72 -15.00
N ILE A 86 8.62 1.81 -14.26
CA ILE A 86 9.15 1.29 -12.99
C ILE A 86 9.86 -0.02 -13.29
N GLY A 87 11.19 0.01 -13.19
CA GLY A 87 12.05 -1.15 -13.43
C GLY A 87 12.72 -1.63 -12.15
N GLY A 88 13.32 -2.83 -12.22
CA GLY A 88 14.10 -3.38 -11.11
C GLY A 88 13.32 -3.63 -9.82
N THR A 89 12.01 -3.83 -9.91
CA THR A 89 11.14 -4.05 -8.76
C THR A 89 10.24 -5.26 -8.95
N LEU A 90 9.91 -5.92 -7.86
CA LEU A 90 8.90 -6.96 -7.81
C LEU A 90 8.26 -6.95 -6.43
N ALA A 91 6.97 -6.70 -6.39
CA ALA A 91 6.16 -6.79 -5.19
C ALA A 91 4.93 -7.67 -5.43
N PHE A 92 4.29 -8.11 -4.37
CA PHE A 92 3.02 -8.83 -4.44
C PHE A 92 2.06 -8.32 -3.37
N MET A 93 0.79 -8.58 -3.58
CA MET A 93 -0.27 -8.30 -2.64
C MET A 93 -1.27 -9.46 -2.60
N LEU A 94 -1.66 -9.84 -1.40
CA LEU A 94 -2.75 -10.77 -1.14
C LEU A 94 -3.83 -10.02 -0.39
N GLU A 95 -5.03 -10.03 -0.90
CA GLU A 95 -6.20 -9.46 -0.24
C GLU A 95 -7.19 -10.55 0.12
N THR A 96 -7.79 -10.45 1.29
CA THR A 96 -8.81 -11.39 1.73
C THR A 96 -9.80 -10.75 2.71
N ARG A 97 -11.05 -11.10 2.59
CA ARG A 97 -12.08 -10.73 3.58
C ARG A 97 -12.08 -11.61 4.82
N LEU A 98 -11.31 -12.70 4.81
CA LEU A 98 -11.20 -13.58 5.96
C LEU A 98 -10.26 -12.98 7.01
N PRO A 99 -10.52 -13.15 8.30
CA PRO A 99 -9.62 -12.66 9.35
C PRO A 99 -8.21 -13.24 9.18
N VAL A 100 -7.21 -12.37 9.19
CA VAL A 100 -5.80 -12.75 9.16
C VAL A 100 -5.26 -12.73 10.59
N ARG A 101 -4.61 -13.82 11.00
CA ARG A 101 -3.97 -13.92 12.32
C ARG A 101 -2.45 -13.95 12.14
N PRO A 102 -1.75 -12.90 12.56
CA PRO A 102 -0.29 -12.91 12.57
C PRO A 102 0.24 -14.03 13.49
N THR A 103 1.36 -14.60 13.12
CA THR A 103 2.06 -15.54 13.98
C THR A 103 2.74 -14.80 15.14
N ARG A 104 3.06 -15.52 16.23
CA ARG A 104 3.85 -14.95 17.32
C ARG A 104 5.18 -14.40 16.79
N PHE A 105 5.84 -15.13 15.89
CA PHE A 105 7.07 -14.68 15.23
C PHE A 105 6.90 -13.29 14.61
N ALA A 106 5.86 -13.06 13.81
CA ALA A 106 5.64 -11.78 13.17
C ALA A 106 5.40 -10.62 14.15
N LEU A 107 4.85 -10.91 15.34
CA LEU A 107 4.56 -9.90 16.36
C LEU A 107 5.74 -9.61 17.30
N GLU A 108 6.65 -10.56 17.46
CA GLU A 108 7.81 -10.48 18.34
C GLU A 108 9.12 -10.17 17.62
N GLU A 109 9.07 -10.05 16.27
CA GLU A 109 10.26 -9.77 15.47
C GLU A 109 10.80 -8.36 15.77
N LYS A 110 12.11 -8.28 15.99
CA LYS A 110 12.78 -7.02 16.34
C LYS A 110 12.72 -5.95 15.25
N ILE A 111 12.44 -6.35 14.02
CA ILE A 111 12.30 -5.43 12.90
C ILE A 111 10.86 -4.94 12.70
N LEU A 112 9.92 -5.35 13.58
CA LEU A 112 8.55 -4.86 13.53
C LEU A 112 8.51 -3.34 13.74
N GLN A 113 7.94 -2.63 12.79
CA GLN A 113 7.82 -1.17 12.83
C GLN A 113 6.58 -0.76 13.63
N HIS A 114 6.75 -0.50 14.91
CA HIS A 114 5.66 -0.09 15.81
C HIS A 114 5.07 1.26 15.44
N GLU A 115 5.90 2.17 14.89
CA GLU A 115 5.53 3.54 14.51
C GLU A 115 5.15 3.67 13.03
N TYR A 116 4.81 2.56 12.39
CA TYR A 116 4.47 2.56 10.96
C TYR A 116 3.37 3.56 10.57
N TYR A 117 2.40 3.78 11.46
CA TYR A 117 1.28 4.70 11.24
C TYR A 117 1.71 6.18 11.14
N GLU A 118 2.89 6.54 11.62
CA GLU A 118 3.38 7.93 11.59
C GLU A 118 3.58 8.46 10.18
N CYS A 119 3.86 7.58 9.22
CA CYS A 119 4.05 7.95 7.81
C CYS A 119 2.80 8.63 7.17
N TRP A 120 1.65 8.56 7.82
CA TRP A 120 0.40 9.17 7.37
C TRP A 120 -0.04 10.38 8.18
N GLN A 121 0.58 10.69 9.31
CA GLN A 121 0.11 11.73 10.23
C GLN A 121 0.14 13.14 9.63
N SER A 122 1.04 13.39 8.69
CA SER A 122 1.15 14.68 8.01
C SER A 122 0.21 14.85 6.81
N LEU A 123 -0.63 13.85 6.50
CA LEU A 123 -1.66 13.98 5.47
C LEU A 123 -2.65 15.09 5.82
N LYS A 124 -2.89 15.97 4.86
CA LYS A 124 -3.85 17.07 5.02
C LYS A 124 -5.28 16.55 5.04
N LYS A 125 -6.08 17.06 5.96
CA LYS A 125 -7.51 16.82 5.96
C LYS A 125 -8.16 17.62 4.84
N ASN A 126 -8.69 16.90 3.83
CA ASN A 126 -9.42 17.52 2.72
C ASN A 126 -10.94 17.47 2.89
N PHE A 127 -11.43 16.70 3.85
CA PHE A 127 -12.86 16.65 4.18
C PHE A 127 -13.21 17.76 5.18
N PRO A 128 -14.08 18.71 4.81
CA PRO A 128 -14.35 19.89 5.63
C PRO A 128 -15.04 19.58 6.96
N GLY A 129 -15.47 18.34 7.17
CA GLY A 129 -16.25 17.97 8.33
C GLY A 129 -17.72 18.41 8.18
N ALA A 130 -18.64 17.73 8.84
CA ALA A 130 -19.94 18.31 9.14
C ALA A 130 -19.69 19.30 10.28
N GLY A 131 -19.81 20.61 9.99
CA GLY A 131 -19.77 21.66 10.99
C GLY A 131 -20.87 21.50 12.03
#